data_c84d6dce23240b8afe562e1134808710
#
_entry.id   c84d6dce23240b8afe562e1134808710
#
_cell.length_a   1.000
_cell.length_b   1.000
_cell.length_c   1.000
_cell.angle_alpha   90.00
_cell.angle_beta   90.00
_cell.angle_gamma   90.00
#
_symmetry.space_group_name_H-M   'P 1'
#
loop_
_entity.id
_entity.type
_entity.pdbx_description
1 polymer ?
#
loop_
_entity_poly.entity_id
_entity_poly.type
_entity_poly.pdbx_seq_one_letter_code
_entity_poly.pdbx_strand_id
1 'polypeptide(L)'
;RQRQMCIRDSHMVMSKKVSPHVTNVVEVDVTRLVHWREKNKDAFFRREGVKLTYMPVITEAVAKALAAYPQVNVSVDGYNILFKKHINIGIAVSLNDGNLIVPVIHDADRLNLNGLALSINSLALKARNNKLTPDEISGGTFTITNYGTFKMLFGTPVINQPEVAILGVGSIEKKPVVKETPEGDVIAIRHKMYLSLSYDHRVVDGSLGGNFLHFIADYLERFTSE
;
A
#
# COMPACT_ATOMS: atom_id res chain seq x y z
N ARG A 1 -3.55 -23.78 16.09
CA ARG A 1 -3.69 -22.35 16.48
C ARG A 1 -2.50 -21.84 17.29
N GLN A 2 -2.05 -22.54 18.31
CA GLN A 2 -0.93 -22.12 19.18
C GLN A 2 0.39 -21.96 18.42
N ARG A 3 0.72 -22.82 17.47
CA ARG A 3 1.96 -22.77 16.67
C ARG A 3 1.99 -21.58 15.70
N GLN A 4 0.85 -21.19 15.12
CA GLN A 4 0.74 -20.02 14.23
C GLN A 4 0.81 -18.69 15.01
N MET A 5 0.24 -18.63 16.22
CA MET A 5 0.39 -17.49 17.11
C MET A 5 1.86 -17.28 17.51
N CYS A 6 2.59 -18.32 17.86
CA CYS A 6 4.02 -18.21 18.22
C CYS A 6 4.89 -17.68 17.07
N ILE A 7 4.64 -18.08 15.83
CA ILE A 7 5.41 -17.62 14.65
C ILE A 7 5.10 -16.13 14.38
N ARG A 8 3.82 -15.74 14.39
CA ARG A 8 3.41 -14.34 14.21
C ARG A 8 3.98 -13.45 15.30
N ASP A 9 3.83 -13.83 16.56
CA ASP A 9 4.31 -13.07 17.71
C ASP A 9 5.83 -12.89 17.66
N SER A 10 6.59 -13.96 17.36
CA SER A 10 8.05 -13.87 17.25
C SER A 10 8.47 -12.94 16.10
N HIS A 11 7.83 -13.01 14.93
CA HIS A 11 8.16 -12.19 13.77
C HIS A 11 7.83 -10.69 13.99
N MET A 12 6.66 -10.37 14.53
CA MET A 12 6.24 -8.99 14.81
C MET A 12 7.01 -8.38 15.98
N VAL A 13 7.25 -9.14 17.04
CA VAL A 13 8.09 -8.71 18.18
C VAL A 13 9.53 -8.46 17.72
N MET A 14 10.07 -9.37 16.89
CA MET A 14 11.40 -9.18 16.32
C MET A 14 11.48 -7.91 15.47
N SER A 15 10.49 -7.65 14.61
CA SER A 15 10.43 -6.45 13.79
C SER A 15 10.48 -5.18 14.64
N LYS A 16 9.71 -5.12 15.71
CA LYS A 16 9.72 -3.97 16.65
C LYS A 16 11.02 -3.82 17.42
N LYS A 17 11.73 -4.91 17.69
CA LYS A 17 13.04 -4.87 18.38
C LYS A 17 14.17 -4.46 17.46
N VAL A 18 14.13 -4.88 16.19
CA VAL A 18 15.21 -4.66 15.23
C VAL A 18 15.08 -3.29 14.56
N SER A 19 13.89 -2.89 14.19
CA SER A 19 13.63 -1.66 13.44
C SER A 19 12.98 -0.60 14.34
N PRO A 20 13.65 0.53 14.62
CA PRO A 20 13.01 1.69 15.26
C PRO A 20 11.94 2.26 14.29
N HIS A 21 10.67 1.99 14.58
CA HIS A 21 9.57 2.43 13.73
C HIS A 21 9.25 3.91 13.96
N VAL A 22 9.21 4.67 12.88
CA VAL A 22 8.58 6.00 12.81
C VAL A 22 7.44 5.91 11.82
N THR A 23 6.34 6.62 12.07
CA THR A 23 5.17 6.63 11.20
C THR A 23 4.82 8.06 10.82
N ASN A 24 4.82 8.35 9.53
CA ASN A 24 4.30 9.57 8.95
C ASN A 24 2.89 9.32 8.41
N VAL A 25 2.00 10.32 8.53
CA VAL A 25 0.62 10.24 8.05
C VAL A 25 0.31 11.46 7.20
N VAL A 26 -0.36 11.26 6.08
CA VAL A 26 -0.83 12.32 5.19
C VAL A 26 -2.30 12.09 4.84
N GLU A 27 -3.07 13.17 4.75
CA GLU A 27 -4.43 13.15 4.21
C GLU A 27 -4.38 13.50 2.72
N VAL A 28 -4.99 12.65 1.89
CA VAL A 28 -4.95 12.73 0.41
C VAL A 28 -6.35 12.98 -0.14
N ASP A 29 -6.48 13.89 -1.10
CA ASP A 29 -7.73 14.10 -1.84
C ASP A 29 -7.82 13.13 -3.02
N VAL A 30 -8.62 12.09 -2.87
CA VAL A 30 -8.80 11.04 -3.89
C VAL A 30 -10.11 11.20 -4.67
N THR A 31 -10.69 12.39 -4.69
CA THR A 31 -11.98 12.65 -5.36
C THR A 31 -11.93 12.29 -6.85
N ARG A 32 -10.85 12.65 -7.56
CA ARG A 32 -10.66 12.30 -8.98
C ARG A 32 -10.61 10.80 -9.19
N LEU A 33 -9.84 10.09 -8.35
CA LEU A 33 -9.72 8.64 -8.38
C LEU A 33 -11.06 7.94 -8.12
N VAL A 34 -11.85 8.44 -7.15
CA VAL A 34 -13.19 7.91 -6.86
C VAL A 34 -14.11 8.06 -8.05
N HIS A 35 -14.19 9.25 -8.64
CA HIS A 35 -15.02 9.52 -9.81
C HIS A 35 -14.59 8.68 -11.03
N TRP A 36 -13.29 8.56 -11.26
CA TRP A 36 -12.76 7.72 -12.33
C TRP A 36 -13.15 6.25 -12.15
N ARG A 37 -12.99 5.71 -10.94
CA ARG A 37 -13.37 4.33 -10.65
C ARG A 37 -14.87 4.11 -10.86
N GLU A 38 -15.71 4.99 -10.34
CA GLU A 38 -17.18 4.88 -10.52
C GLU A 38 -17.58 4.87 -12.00
N LYS A 39 -16.94 5.68 -12.82
CA LYS A 39 -17.19 5.73 -14.27
C LYS A 39 -16.74 4.45 -15.00
N ASN A 40 -15.65 3.82 -14.55
CA ASN A 40 -15.00 2.74 -15.31
C ASN A 40 -15.27 1.32 -14.77
N LYS A 41 -15.76 1.17 -13.52
CA LYS A 41 -15.86 -0.13 -12.83
C LYS A 41 -16.68 -1.17 -13.59
N ASP A 42 -17.80 -0.78 -14.21
CA ASP A 42 -18.70 -1.73 -14.90
C ASP A 42 -18.14 -2.16 -16.26
N ALA A 43 -17.54 -1.22 -17.01
CA ALA A 43 -16.87 -1.52 -18.25
C ALA A 43 -15.65 -2.43 -18.03
N PHE A 44 -14.88 -2.15 -16.97
CA PHE A 44 -13.74 -2.97 -16.56
C PHE A 44 -14.18 -4.39 -16.19
N PHE A 45 -15.24 -4.51 -15.37
CA PHE A 45 -15.77 -5.82 -14.97
C PHE A 45 -16.26 -6.65 -16.18
N ARG A 46 -16.95 -6.01 -17.15
CA ARG A 46 -17.37 -6.71 -18.36
C ARG A 46 -16.20 -7.20 -19.22
N ARG A 47 -15.09 -6.45 -19.26
CA ARG A 47 -13.92 -6.77 -20.06
C ARG A 47 -13.01 -7.80 -19.39
N GLU A 48 -12.73 -7.62 -18.11
CA GLU A 48 -11.69 -8.38 -17.40
C GLU A 48 -12.27 -9.47 -16.46
N GLY A 49 -13.58 -9.45 -16.19
CA GLY A 49 -14.22 -10.41 -15.27
C GLY A 49 -13.89 -10.17 -13.78
N VAL A 50 -13.14 -9.13 -13.44
CA VAL A 50 -12.73 -8.80 -12.06
C VAL A 50 -13.19 -7.41 -11.66
N LYS A 51 -13.43 -7.20 -10.35
CA LYS A 51 -13.86 -5.90 -9.84
C LYS A 51 -12.70 -4.91 -9.83
N LEU A 52 -12.92 -3.72 -10.39
CA LEU A 52 -11.98 -2.60 -10.27
C LEU A 52 -12.05 -2.02 -8.85
N THR A 53 -10.96 -2.17 -8.10
CA THR A 53 -10.78 -1.59 -6.77
C THR A 53 -9.82 -0.39 -6.82
N TYR A 54 -9.59 0.28 -5.70
CA TYR A 54 -8.58 1.35 -5.62
C TYR A 54 -7.14 0.82 -5.51
N MET A 55 -6.99 -0.43 -5.06
CA MET A 55 -5.67 -1.03 -4.80
C MET A 55 -4.72 -1.04 -6.01
N PRO A 56 -5.16 -1.33 -7.26
CA PRO A 56 -4.28 -1.27 -8.41
C PRO A 56 -3.62 0.10 -8.60
N VAL A 57 -4.38 1.19 -8.47
CA VAL A 57 -3.85 2.56 -8.62
C VAL A 57 -2.91 2.91 -7.47
N ILE A 58 -3.23 2.51 -6.24
CA ILE A 58 -2.36 2.71 -5.07
C ILE A 58 -1.07 1.92 -5.24
N THR A 59 -1.14 0.66 -5.72
CA THR A 59 0.03 -0.17 -5.97
C THR A 59 0.92 0.42 -7.06
N GLU A 60 0.33 0.96 -8.13
CA GLU A 60 1.05 1.67 -9.19
C GLU A 60 1.77 2.91 -8.65
N ALA A 61 1.09 3.72 -7.82
CA ALA A 61 1.69 4.89 -7.17
C ALA A 61 2.89 4.50 -6.31
N VAL A 62 2.77 3.42 -5.53
CA VAL A 62 3.86 2.88 -4.70
C VAL A 62 5.01 2.36 -5.55
N ALA A 63 4.72 1.62 -6.63
CA ALA A 63 5.77 1.11 -7.53
C ALA A 63 6.58 2.25 -8.16
N LYS A 64 5.91 3.33 -8.62
CA LYS A 64 6.56 4.54 -9.13
C LYS A 64 7.36 5.28 -8.05
N ALA A 65 6.83 5.35 -6.83
CA ALA A 65 7.55 5.95 -5.70
C ALA A 65 8.83 5.16 -5.35
N LEU A 66 8.78 3.83 -5.33
CA LEU A 66 9.95 2.99 -5.07
C LEU A 66 11.02 3.10 -6.17
N ALA A 67 10.59 3.28 -7.43
CA ALA A 67 11.52 3.57 -8.53
C ALA A 67 12.19 4.94 -8.39
N ALA A 68 11.44 5.97 -7.93
CA ALA A 68 11.95 7.33 -7.72
C ALA A 68 12.81 7.44 -6.44
N TYR A 69 12.52 6.64 -5.43
CA TYR A 69 13.21 6.62 -4.13
C TYR A 69 13.74 5.21 -3.80
N PRO A 70 14.77 4.71 -4.51
CA PRO A 70 15.29 3.36 -4.32
C PRO A 70 15.86 3.13 -2.92
N GLN A 71 16.17 4.17 -2.15
CA GLN A 71 16.60 4.10 -0.76
C GLN A 71 15.51 3.52 0.17
N VAL A 72 14.25 3.52 -0.25
CA VAL A 72 13.13 2.88 0.49
C VAL A 72 12.97 1.42 0.07
N ASN A 73 13.52 1.01 -1.09
CA ASN A 73 13.48 -0.36 -1.60
C ASN A 73 14.73 -1.15 -1.20
N VAL A 74 14.99 -1.24 0.10
CA VAL A 74 16.19 -1.85 0.66
C VAL A 74 15.87 -2.86 1.77
N SER A 75 16.87 -3.62 2.20
CA SER A 75 16.84 -4.37 3.45
C SER A 75 18.14 -4.15 4.22
N VAL A 76 18.13 -4.42 5.52
CA VAL A 76 19.30 -4.28 6.40
C VAL A 76 19.81 -5.66 6.78
N ASP A 77 21.10 -5.89 6.60
CA ASP A 77 21.81 -7.09 7.04
C ASP A 77 23.04 -6.67 7.84
N GLY A 78 22.94 -6.76 9.16
CA GLY A 78 23.94 -6.22 10.09
C GLY A 78 24.15 -4.71 9.89
N TYR A 79 25.34 -4.34 9.42
CA TYR A 79 25.69 -2.94 9.07
C TYR A 79 25.58 -2.62 7.58
N ASN A 80 25.12 -3.58 6.77
CA ASN A 80 25.00 -3.41 5.33
C ASN A 80 23.58 -3.06 4.93
N ILE A 81 23.44 -2.10 3.99
CA ILE A 81 22.19 -1.78 3.32
C ILE A 81 22.19 -2.45 1.96
N LEU A 82 21.21 -3.34 1.74
CA LEU A 82 21.09 -4.12 0.51
C LEU A 82 20.00 -3.51 -0.37
N PHE A 83 20.42 -2.81 -1.43
CA PHE A 83 19.50 -2.27 -2.43
C PHE A 83 18.85 -3.39 -3.24
N LYS A 84 17.52 -3.39 -3.31
CA LYS A 84 16.78 -4.38 -4.09
C LYS A 84 16.65 -3.90 -5.54
N LYS A 85 17.00 -4.80 -6.47
CA LYS A 85 16.91 -4.53 -7.91
C LYS A 85 15.48 -4.59 -8.43
N HIS A 86 14.67 -5.47 -7.84
CA HIS A 86 13.26 -5.68 -8.20
C HIS A 86 12.34 -4.94 -7.25
N ILE A 87 11.20 -4.48 -7.74
CA ILE A 87 10.14 -3.86 -6.95
C ILE A 87 9.02 -4.88 -6.79
N ASN A 88 9.04 -5.59 -5.65
CA ASN A 88 8.09 -6.65 -5.34
C ASN A 88 7.17 -6.19 -4.22
N ILE A 89 5.90 -5.97 -4.53
CA ILE A 89 4.95 -5.37 -3.58
C ILE A 89 4.05 -6.45 -2.97
N GLY A 90 4.18 -6.60 -1.65
CA GLY A 90 3.29 -7.43 -0.84
C GLY A 90 1.95 -6.71 -0.58
N ILE A 91 0.85 -7.41 -0.77
CA ILE A 91 -0.50 -6.91 -0.45
C ILE A 91 -1.07 -7.72 0.71
N ALA A 92 -1.32 -7.07 1.84
CA ALA A 92 -1.90 -7.73 2.99
C ALA A 92 -3.35 -8.15 2.72
N VAL A 93 -3.62 -9.45 2.79
CA VAL A 93 -4.95 -10.06 2.57
C VAL A 93 -5.44 -10.71 3.85
N SER A 94 -6.63 -10.30 4.31
CA SER A 94 -7.33 -10.98 5.41
C SER A 94 -7.97 -12.27 4.92
N LEU A 95 -7.73 -13.35 5.65
CA LEU A 95 -8.29 -14.67 5.41
C LEU A 95 -9.62 -14.84 6.15
N ASN A 96 -10.40 -15.85 5.74
CA ASN A 96 -11.71 -16.14 6.32
C ASN A 96 -11.66 -16.54 7.82
N ASP A 97 -10.52 -17.02 8.29
CA ASP A 97 -10.28 -17.41 9.68
C ASP A 97 -9.74 -16.26 10.56
N GLY A 98 -9.70 -15.03 10.01
CA GLY A 98 -9.16 -13.84 10.67
C GLY A 98 -7.64 -13.73 10.67
N ASN A 99 -6.94 -14.66 10.04
CA ASN A 99 -5.49 -14.56 9.81
C ASN A 99 -5.18 -13.59 8.67
N LEU A 100 -3.93 -13.14 8.63
CA LEU A 100 -3.40 -12.27 7.59
C LEU A 100 -2.28 -13.00 6.83
N ILE A 101 -2.27 -12.88 5.52
CA ILE A 101 -1.17 -13.32 4.66
C ILE A 101 -0.81 -12.18 3.70
N VAL A 102 0.46 -12.15 3.27
CA VAL A 102 0.96 -11.09 2.40
C VAL A 102 1.50 -11.71 1.10
N PRO A 103 0.61 -12.00 0.12
CA PRO A 103 1.06 -12.40 -1.21
C PRO A 103 1.79 -11.24 -1.91
N VAL A 104 2.73 -11.59 -2.77
CA VAL A 104 3.68 -10.68 -3.41
C VAL A 104 3.43 -10.58 -4.91
N ILE A 105 3.34 -9.35 -5.41
CA ILE A 105 3.35 -9.04 -6.84
C ILE A 105 4.81 -8.77 -7.21
N HIS A 106 5.40 -9.67 -7.97
CA HIS A 106 6.77 -9.52 -8.44
C HIS A 106 6.84 -8.51 -9.58
N ASP A 107 7.92 -7.71 -9.63
CA ASP A 107 8.18 -6.69 -10.66
C ASP A 107 6.95 -5.80 -10.92
N ALA A 108 6.33 -5.30 -9.85
CA ALA A 108 5.09 -4.52 -9.91
C ALA A 108 5.22 -3.24 -10.77
N ASP A 109 6.43 -2.69 -10.88
CA ASP A 109 6.77 -1.54 -11.72
C ASP A 109 6.68 -1.81 -13.23
N ARG A 110 6.67 -3.07 -13.64
CA ARG A 110 6.55 -3.51 -15.04
C ARG A 110 5.13 -3.80 -15.47
N LEU A 111 4.18 -3.82 -14.53
CA LEU A 111 2.78 -4.08 -14.81
C LEU A 111 2.03 -2.77 -15.03
N ASN A 112 1.16 -2.76 -16.04
CA ASN A 112 0.18 -1.69 -16.18
C ASN A 112 -0.99 -1.88 -15.20
N LEU A 113 -1.89 -0.91 -15.12
CA LEU A 113 -3.02 -0.91 -14.20
C LEU A 113 -3.91 -2.17 -14.32
N ASN A 114 -4.15 -2.65 -15.56
CA ASN A 114 -4.92 -3.88 -15.77
C ASN A 114 -4.19 -5.11 -15.24
N GLY A 115 -2.87 -5.22 -15.51
CA GLY A 115 -2.03 -6.29 -14.98
C GLY A 115 -1.99 -6.31 -13.45
N LEU A 116 -1.87 -5.14 -12.82
CA LEU A 116 -1.96 -5.02 -11.37
C LEU A 116 -3.32 -5.44 -10.82
N ALA A 117 -4.42 -5.03 -11.45
CA ALA A 117 -5.77 -5.39 -11.02
C ALA A 117 -6.00 -6.91 -11.09
N LEU A 118 -5.58 -7.56 -12.18
CA LEU A 118 -5.69 -9.01 -12.36
C LEU A 118 -4.81 -9.76 -11.35
N SER A 119 -3.56 -9.32 -11.15
CA SER A 119 -2.62 -9.93 -10.20
C SER A 119 -3.14 -9.84 -8.76
N ILE A 120 -3.59 -8.66 -8.32
CA ILE A 120 -4.15 -8.45 -6.98
C ILE A 120 -5.36 -9.36 -6.76
N ASN A 121 -6.29 -9.42 -7.73
CA ASN A 121 -7.48 -10.26 -7.61
C ASN A 121 -7.13 -11.76 -7.57
N SER A 122 -6.23 -12.22 -8.43
CA SER A 122 -5.78 -13.62 -8.48
C SER A 122 -5.12 -14.03 -7.17
N LEU A 123 -4.17 -13.24 -6.67
CA LEU A 123 -3.48 -13.50 -5.41
C LEU A 123 -4.43 -13.50 -4.21
N ALA A 124 -5.39 -12.56 -4.17
CA ALA A 124 -6.39 -12.51 -3.10
C ALA A 124 -7.33 -13.73 -3.10
N LEU A 125 -7.73 -14.21 -4.28
CA LEU A 125 -8.53 -15.43 -4.42
C LEU A 125 -7.74 -16.68 -4.01
N LYS A 126 -6.49 -16.82 -4.46
CA LYS A 126 -5.59 -17.90 -4.05
C LYS A 126 -5.34 -17.90 -2.55
N ALA A 127 -5.13 -16.72 -1.95
CA ALA A 127 -4.95 -16.55 -0.52
C ALA A 127 -6.14 -17.11 0.27
N ARG A 128 -7.36 -16.66 -0.06
CA ARG A 128 -8.59 -17.09 0.64
C ARG A 128 -8.89 -18.57 0.46
N ASN A 129 -8.43 -19.17 -0.63
CA ASN A 129 -8.59 -20.60 -0.94
C ASN A 129 -7.41 -21.47 -0.49
N ASN A 130 -6.42 -20.92 0.24
CA ASN A 130 -5.19 -21.58 0.66
C ASN A 130 -4.42 -22.24 -0.50
N LYS A 131 -4.36 -21.55 -1.66
CA LYS A 131 -3.73 -22.04 -2.90
C LYS A 131 -2.51 -21.20 -3.33
N LEU A 132 -1.98 -20.36 -2.44
CA LEU A 132 -0.74 -19.62 -2.72
C LEU A 132 0.44 -20.57 -2.77
N THR A 133 1.33 -20.35 -3.75
CA THR A 133 2.61 -21.05 -3.85
C THR A 133 3.67 -20.37 -2.97
N PRO A 134 4.77 -21.06 -2.59
CA PRO A 134 5.86 -20.44 -1.85
C PRO A 134 6.43 -19.19 -2.52
N ASP A 135 6.54 -19.17 -3.83
CA ASP A 135 7.03 -18.01 -4.59
C ASP A 135 6.09 -16.81 -4.50
N GLU A 136 4.78 -17.05 -4.39
CA GLU A 136 3.79 -15.98 -4.27
C GLU A 136 3.72 -15.34 -2.87
N ILE A 137 4.44 -15.87 -1.89
CA ILE A 137 4.50 -15.33 -0.51
C ILE A 137 5.91 -14.94 -0.06
N SER A 138 6.88 -15.00 -0.97
CA SER A 138 8.29 -14.69 -0.68
C SER A 138 8.83 -13.60 -1.58
N GLY A 139 9.98 -13.02 -1.21
CA GLY A 139 10.69 -12.05 -2.04
C GLY A 139 10.05 -10.65 -2.11
N GLY A 140 9.11 -10.34 -1.23
CA GLY A 140 8.58 -8.98 -1.08
C GLY A 140 9.66 -7.98 -0.67
N THR A 141 9.56 -6.75 -1.20
CA THR A 141 10.49 -5.66 -0.89
C THR A 141 9.80 -4.47 -0.23
N PHE A 142 8.48 -4.39 -0.34
CA PHE A 142 7.62 -3.37 0.28
C PHE A 142 6.21 -3.94 0.46
N THR A 143 5.54 -3.61 1.56
CA THR A 143 4.19 -4.11 1.85
C THR A 143 3.16 -2.98 1.88
N ILE A 144 1.96 -3.25 1.35
CA ILE A 144 0.78 -2.39 1.47
C ILE A 144 -0.28 -3.13 2.30
N THR A 145 -0.80 -2.46 3.33
CA THR A 145 -1.93 -2.95 4.13
C THR A 145 -3.11 -1.99 4.04
N ASN A 146 -4.33 -2.52 3.98
CA ASN A 146 -5.55 -1.73 3.79
C ASN A 146 -6.47 -1.82 5.01
N TYR A 147 -6.58 -0.74 5.76
CA TYR A 147 -7.48 -0.56 6.90
C TYR A 147 -8.89 -0.12 6.48
N GLY A 148 -9.02 0.44 5.28
CA GLY A 148 -10.29 0.97 4.77
C GLY A 148 -11.39 -0.08 4.64
N THR A 149 -11.02 -1.35 4.45
CA THR A 149 -11.97 -2.47 4.47
C THR A 149 -12.66 -2.63 5.82
N PHE A 150 -12.04 -2.18 6.91
CA PHE A 150 -12.57 -2.18 8.28
C PHE A 150 -13.10 -0.81 8.72
N LYS A 151 -13.24 0.14 7.78
CA LYS A 151 -13.68 1.53 8.03
C LYS A 151 -12.80 2.27 9.04
N MET A 152 -11.51 1.95 9.10
CA MET A 152 -10.55 2.65 9.95
C MET A 152 -9.89 3.79 9.16
N LEU A 153 -9.73 4.95 9.79
CA LEU A 153 -9.15 6.14 9.17
C LEU A 153 -7.68 5.92 8.79
N PHE A 154 -6.88 5.43 9.73
CA PHE A 154 -5.48 5.06 9.52
C PHE A 154 -5.02 4.11 10.63
N GLY A 155 -3.82 3.59 10.51
CA GLY A 155 -3.16 2.77 11.51
C GLY A 155 -1.65 2.97 11.44
N THR A 156 -0.92 2.44 12.41
CA THR A 156 0.54 2.41 12.46
C THR A 156 1.02 0.98 12.24
N PRO A 157 1.23 0.55 10.98
CA PRO A 157 1.54 -0.84 10.69
C PRO A 157 2.94 -1.22 11.18
N VAL A 158 3.13 -2.49 11.51
CA VAL A 158 4.43 -3.05 11.83
C VAL A 158 5.10 -3.51 10.53
N ILE A 159 6.38 -3.14 10.37
CA ILE A 159 7.17 -3.49 9.18
C ILE A 159 7.28 -5.00 9.04
N ASN A 160 7.07 -5.49 7.83
CA ASN A 160 7.21 -6.89 7.46
C ASN A 160 8.68 -7.19 7.13
N GLN A 161 9.44 -7.71 8.09
CA GLN A 161 10.87 -7.99 7.88
C GLN A 161 11.10 -8.97 6.72
N PRO A 162 12.17 -8.80 5.91
CA PRO A 162 13.30 -7.87 6.03
C PRO A 162 13.10 -6.52 5.33
N GLU A 163 11.87 -6.13 4.99
CA GLU A 163 11.54 -4.83 4.41
C GLU A 163 11.85 -3.70 5.42
N VAL A 164 12.02 -2.48 4.91
CA VAL A 164 12.29 -1.30 5.76
C VAL A 164 11.11 -0.33 5.85
N ALA A 165 10.05 -0.57 5.10
CA ALA A 165 8.86 0.28 5.15
C ALA A 165 7.59 -0.49 4.77
N ILE A 166 6.44 0.03 5.25
CA ILE A 166 5.10 -0.50 4.97
C ILE A 166 4.12 0.68 4.86
N LEU A 167 3.25 0.64 3.85
CA LEU A 167 2.20 1.63 3.65
C LEU A 167 0.86 1.11 4.18
N GLY A 168 0.22 1.90 5.03
CA GLY A 168 -1.16 1.72 5.46
C GLY A 168 -2.11 2.62 4.68
N VAL A 169 -3.19 2.05 4.18
CA VAL A 169 -4.24 2.74 3.43
C VAL A 169 -5.51 2.79 4.26
N GLY A 170 -6.00 3.99 4.55
CA GLY A 170 -7.21 4.22 5.33
C GLY A 170 -8.50 4.14 4.52
N SER A 171 -9.63 4.35 5.21
CA SER A 171 -10.95 4.47 4.56
C SER A 171 -11.04 5.74 3.72
N ILE A 172 -11.79 5.64 2.62
CA ILE A 172 -12.15 6.82 1.82
C ILE A 172 -13.47 7.36 2.36
N GLU A 173 -13.46 8.62 2.80
CA GLU A 173 -14.61 9.27 3.40
C GLU A 173 -14.91 10.62 2.72
N LYS A 174 -16.19 10.98 2.65
CA LYS A 174 -16.60 12.32 2.25
C LYS A 174 -16.39 13.29 3.41
N LYS A 175 -15.61 14.35 3.15
CA LYS A 175 -15.33 15.39 4.14
C LYS A 175 -15.58 16.78 3.54
N PRO A 176 -16.07 17.75 4.33
CA PRO A 176 -16.02 19.15 3.95
C PRO A 176 -14.57 19.63 4.00
N VAL A 177 -14.13 20.31 2.96
CA VAL A 177 -12.81 20.95 2.90
C VAL A 177 -12.94 22.38 2.44
N VAL A 178 -12.05 23.24 2.88
CA VAL A 178 -11.90 24.57 2.34
C VAL A 178 -11.23 24.50 0.98
N LYS A 179 -11.79 25.17 0.00
CA LYS A 179 -11.21 25.35 -1.32
C LYS A 179 -11.07 26.84 -1.60
N GLU A 180 -9.85 27.26 -1.80
CA GLU A 180 -9.53 28.64 -2.19
C GLU A 180 -9.99 28.88 -3.63
N THR A 181 -10.72 29.97 -3.85
CA THR A 181 -11.11 30.45 -5.18
C THR A 181 -10.74 31.93 -5.34
N PRO A 182 -10.69 32.47 -6.56
CA PRO A 182 -10.43 33.89 -6.76
C PRO A 182 -11.42 34.83 -6.06
N GLU A 183 -12.66 34.34 -5.80
CA GLU A 183 -13.71 35.10 -5.11
C GLU A 183 -13.72 34.87 -3.58
N GLY A 184 -12.77 34.06 -3.05
CA GLY A 184 -12.67 33.70 -1.63
C GLY A 184 -12.82 32.20 -1.36
N ASP A 185 -12.75 31.84 -0.10
CA ASP A 185 -12.82 30.46 0.34
C ASP A 185 -14.25 29.90 0.26
N VAL A 186 -14.40 28.69 -0.30
CA VAL A 186 -15.66 27.95 -0.35
C VAL A 186 -15.52 26.58 0.29
N ILE A 187 -16.62 26.06 0.85
CA ILE A 187 -16.66 24.69 1.37
C ILE A 187 -17.03 23.75 0.22
N ALA A 188 -16.20 22.77 -0.04
CA ALA A 188 -16.43 21.72 -1.01
C ALA A 188 -16.45 20.35 -0.34
N ILE A 189 -17.28 19.43 -0.84
CA ILE A 189 -17.26 18.02 -0.40
C ILE A 189 -16.25 17.27 -1.25
N ARG A 190 -15.27 16.64 -0.58
CA ARG A 190 -14.20 15.88 -1.22
C ARG A 190 -14.11 14.46 -0.62
N HIS A 191 -13.59 13.53 -1.40
CA HIS A 191 -13.27 12.20 -0.90
C HIS A 191 -11.83 12.23 -0.39
N LYS A 192 -11.68 12.05 0.92
CA LYS A 192 -10.38 12.07 1.60
C LYS A 192 -10.01 10.68 2.08
N MET A 193 -8.72 10.40 2.07
CA MET A 193 -8.13 9.15 2.53
C MET A 193 -6.82 9.45 3.26
N TYR A 194 -6.57 8.75 4.36
CA TYR A 194 -5.27 8.80 5.02
C TYR A 194 -4.35 7.72 4.49
N LEU A 195 -3.09 8.09 4.27
CA LEU A 195 -1.98 7.18 4.06
C LEU A 195 -1.04 7.27 5.26
N SER A 196 -0.62 6.13 5.78
CA SER A 196 0.35 6.03 6.87
C SER A 196 1.55 5.20 6.42
N LEU A 197 2.75 5.77 6.49
CA LEU A 197 4.00 5.10 6.17
C LEU A 197 4.77 4.83 7.47
N SER A 198 4.91 3.56 7.84
CA SER A 198 5.86 3.17 8.90
C SER A 198 7.17 2.73 8.25
N TYR A 199 8.29 3.22 8.78
CA TYR A 199 9.62 2.94 8.23
C TYR A 199 10.67 2.74 9.32
N ASP A 200 11.74 2.05 8.96
CA ASP A 200 12.90 1.79 9.81
C ASP A 200 13.81 3.02 9.82
N HIS A 201 13.86 3.72 10.96
CA HIS A 201 14.60 4.97 11.08
C HIS A 201 16.13 4.80 11.06
N ARG A 202 16.63 3.58 11.02
CA ARG A 202 18.07 3.34 10.81
C ARG A 202 18.52 3.65 9.38
N VAL A 203 17.61 3.55 8.39
CA VAL A 203 17.91 3.71 6.95
C VAL A 203 17.04 4.72 6.25
N VAL A 204 15.85 4.99 6.77
CA VAL A 204 14.92 5.99 6.24
C VAL A 204 14.76 7.08 7.28
N ASP A 205 15.18 8.30 6.94
CA ASP A 205 14.98 9.47 7.79
C ASP A 205 13.62 10.15 7.52
N GLY A 206 13.30 11.18 8.33
CA GLY A 206 12.04 11.90 8.23
C GLY A 206 11.84 12.61 6.89
N SER A 207 12.92 13.09 6.28
CA SER A 207 12.89 13.77 4.98
C SER A 207 12.61 12.77 3.85
N LEU A 208 13.34 11.66 3.81
CA LEU A 208 13.16 10.61 2.81
C LEU A 208 11.77 9.98 2.93
N GLY A 209 11.34 9.61 4.15
CA GLY A 209 10.02 9.02 4.40
C GLY A 209 8.89 10.00 4.06
N GLY A 210 9.06 11.30 4.38
CA GLY A 210 8.11 12.36 4.06
C GLY A 210 7.99 12.58 2.56
N ASN A 211 9.10 12.71 1.83
CA ASN A 211 9.11 12.89 0.38
C ASN A 211 8.53 11.68 -0.36
N PHE A 212 8.86 10.47 0.08
CA PHE A 212 8.31 9.23 -0.47
C PHE A 212 6.78 9.18 -0.31
N LEU A 213 6.27 9.48 0.89
CA LEU A 213 4.84 9.48 1.15
C LEU A 213 4.12 10.60 0.37
N HIS A 214 4.74 11.78 0.29
CA HIS A 214 4.21 12.91 -0.47
C HIS A 214 4.14 12.61 -1.97
N PHE A 215 5.14 11.94 -2.54
CA PHE A 215 5.11 11.50 -3.94
C PHE A 215 3.89 10.60 -4.23
N ILE A 216 3.59 9.65 -3.33
CA ILE A 216 2.41 8.78 -3.46
C ILE A 216 1.12 9.61 -3.37
N ALA A 217 1.04 10.54 -2.41
CA ALA A 217 -0.10 11.42 -2.22
C ALA A 217 -0.37 12.27 -3.47
N ASP A 218 0.65 12.93 -3.99
CA ASP A 218 0.59 13.75 -5.22
C ASP A 218 0.13 12.94 -6.43
N TYR A 219 0.67 11.71 -6.58
CA TYR A 219 0.27 10.83 -7.66
C TYR A 219 -1.23 10.51 -7.63
N LEU A 220 -1.76 10.22 -6.44
CA LEU A 220 -3.17 9.89 -6.24
C LEU A 220 -4.09 11.11 -6.41
N GLU A 221 -3.67 12.29 -5.95
CA GLU A 221 -4.42 13.54 -6.09
C GLU A 221 -4.51 14.01 -7.55
N ARG A 222 -3.41 13.85 -8.29
CA ARG A 222 -3.32 14.22 -9.71
C ARG A 222 -3.73 13.09 -10.65
N PHE A 223 -4.21 11.97 -10.11
CA PHE A 223 -4.55 10.81 -10.91
C PHE A 223 -5.47 11.19 -12.08
N THR A 224 -4.98 10.95 -13.29
CA THR A 224 -5.72 11.03 -14.54
C THR A 224 -5.45 9.73 -15.29
N SER A 225 -6.50 8.96 -15.60
CA SER A 225 -6.33 7.88 -16.56
C SER A 225 -6.20 8.49 -17.95
N GLU A 226 -5.06 8.32 -18.58
CA GLU A 226 -5.00 8.41 -20.03
C GLU A 226 -5.82 7.29 -20.67
#